data_827d1ec6da65b96a92c4320cc9649c9e
#
_entry.id   827d1ec6da65b96a92c4320cc9649c9e
#
_cell.length_a   1.000
_cell.length_b   1.000
_cell.length_c   1.000
_cell.angle_alpha   90.00
_cell.angle_beta   90.00
_cell.angle_gamma   90.00
#
_symmetry.space_group_name_H-M   'P 1'
#
loop_
_entity.id
_entity.type
_entity.pdbx_description
1 polymer ?
#
loop_
_entity_poly.entity_id
_entity_poly.type
_entity_poly.pdbx_seq_one_letter_code
_entity_poly.pdbx_strand_id
1 'polypeptide(L)'
;LEEQAYLETILKWAARHDGIQDSAPIDKYMAIHQYDPNANQLWAYYMQVITWVKTTFKKYRKEMKGLDWGAMFDEFGSNIYDTEQLESEIHRLMEDDEIMKKAGIYHYVLSGDLRDLSFRTFDKKQKREAYERQKGICAHCGKPFKLEEMEADHITPWCEGGTTVAENC
;
A
#
# COMPACT_ATOMS: atom_id res chain seq x y z
N LEU A 1 3.00 26.58 6.20
CA LEU A 1 3.55 25.23 6.46
C LEU A 1 2.89 24.16 5.58
N GLU A 2 1.56 24.19 5.37
CA GLU A 2 0.88 23.22 4.51
C GLU A 2 1.25 23.37 3.03
N GLU A 3 1.36 24.58 2.53
CA GLU A 3 1.74 24.85 1.14
C GLU A 3 3.16 24.37 0.80
N GLN A 4 4.11 24.53 1.72
CA GLN A 4 5.48 24.03 1.54
C GLN A 4 5.51 22.50 1.45
N ALA A 5 4.85 21.81 2.37
CA ALA A 5 4.80 20.34 2.36
C ALA A 5 4.15 19.79 1.08
N TYR A 6 3.18 20.55 0.54
CA TYR A 6 2.54 20.20 -0.72
C TYR A 6 3.49 20.33 -1.91
N LEU A 7 4.23 21.44 -1.98
CA LEU A 7 5.23 21.67 -3.02
C LEU A 7 6.35 20.62 -2.97
N GLU A 8 6.85 20.31 -1.78
CA GLU A 8 7.88 19.27 -1.59
C GLU A 8 7.40 17.90 -2.09
N THR A 9 6.11 17.57 -1.88
CA THR A 9 5.51 16.32 -2.39
C THR A 9 5.51 16.29 -3.92
N ILE A 10 5.08 17.39 -4.56
CA ILE A 10 5.05 17.51 -6.01
C ILE A 10 6.46 17.39 -6.60
N LEU A 11 7.45 18.05 -5.98
CA LEU A 11 8.84 17.99 -6.41
C LEU A 11 9.45 16.60 -6.26
N LYS A 12 9.11 15.86 -5.19
CA LYS A 12 9.51 14.45 -5.03
C LYS A 12 8.95 13.56 -6.13
N TRP A 13 7.68 13.74 -6.47
CA TRP A 13 7.06 12.98 -7.55
C TRP A 13 7.74 13.29 -8.88
N ALA A 14 7.94 14.56 -9.21
CA ALA A 14 8.59 14.97 -10.46
C ALA A 14 10.05 14.47 -10.54
N ALA A 15 10.81 14.58 -9.46
CA ALA A 15 12.16 14.07 -9.41
C ALA A 15 12.23 12.55 -9.71
N ARG A 16 11.30 11.77 -9.16
CA ARG A 16 11.20 10.34 -9.45
C ARG A 16 10.80 10.09 -10.90
N HIS A 17 9.82 10.80 -11.40
CA HIS A 17 9.34 10.72 -12.79
C HIS A 17 10.49 10.94 -13.78
N ASP A 18 11.37 11.89 -13.49
CA ASP A 18 12.57 12.18 -14.30
C ASP A 18 13.74 11.21 -14.03
N GLY A 19 13.51 10.17 -13.23
CA GLY A 19 14.51 9.13 -12.96
C GLY A 19 15.65 9.57 -12.03
N ILE A 20 15.49 10.64 -11.26
CA ILE A 20 16.50 11.14 -10.33
C ILE A 20 16.60 10.20 -9.12
N GLN A 21 17.71 9.46 -9.05
CA GLN A 21 18.07 8.59 -7.93
C GLN A 21 19.20 9.27 -7.14
N ASP A 22 18.83 10.06 -6.14
CA ASP A 22 19.77 10.83 -5.30
C ASP A 22 19.32 10.79 -3.84
N SER A 23 20.24 11.03 -2.91
CA SER A 23 19.95 11.21 -1.49
C SER A 23 19.13 12.47 -1.19
N ALA A 24 19.24 13.48 -2.06
CA ALA A 24 18.51 14.74 -2.01
C ALA A 24 17.78 15.00 -3.36
N PRO A 25 16.74 14.23 -3.70
CA PRO A 25 16.13 14.26 -5.03
C PRO A 25 15.51 15.61 -5.37
N ILE A 26 14.95 16.33 -4.41
CA ILE A 26 14.39 17.67 -4.62
C ILE A 26 15.48 18.66 -5.00
N ASP A 27 16.58 18.68 -4.26
CA ASP A 27 17.70 19.62 -4.51
C ASP A 27 18.29 19.36 -5.90
N LYS A 28 18.42 18.09 -6.26
CA LYS A 28 18.90 17.69 -7.58
C LYS A 28 17.95 18.11 -8.69
N TYR A 29 16.66 17.90 -8.51
CA TYR A 29 15.63 18.35 -9.46
C TYR A 29 15.67 19.86 -9.63
N MET A 30 15.70 20.62 -8.55
CA MET A 30 15.77 22.08 -8.56
C MET A 30 17.07 22.58 -9.23
N ALA A 31 18.20 21.90 -9.00
CA ALA A 31 19.46 22.26 -9.65
C ALA A 31 19.43 22.06 -11.17
N ILE A 32 18.75 21.03 -11.65
CA ILE A 32 18.57 20.76 -13.09
C ILE A 32 17.69 21.84 -13.72
N HIS A 33 16.59 22.21 -13.06
CA HIS A 33 15.54 23.07 -13.57
C HIS A 33 15.68 24.56 -13.20
N GLN A 34 16.80 24.95 -12.54
CA GLN A 34 17.00 26.31 -12.03
C GLN A 34 16.99 27.42 -13.10
N TYR A 35 17.23 27.07 -14.35
CA TYR A 35 17.25 28.03 -15.47
C TYR A 35 16.02 27.90 -16.39
N ASP A 36 15.07 27.04 -16.03
CA ASP A 36 13.84 26.91 -16.80
C ASP A 36 13.04 28.22 -16.74
N PRO A 37 12.45 28.65 -17.85
CA PRO A 37 11.74 29.94 -17.91
C PRO A 37 10.46 29.95 -17.06
N ASN A 38 9.94 28.79 -16.71
CA ASN A 38 8.73 28.62 -15.90
C ASN A 38 8.61 27.16 -15.41
N ALA A 39 7.63 26.91 -14.55
CA ALA A 39 7.35 25.61 -13.97
C ALA A 39 6.24 24.82 -14.72
N ASN A 40 6.01 25.11 -16.00
CA ASN A 40 4.88 24.50 -16.74
C ASN A 40 4.98 22.98 -16.84
N GLN A 41 6.17 22.40 -16.98
CA GLN A 41 6.35 20.95 -17.04
C GLN A 41 5.99 20.30 -15.71
N LEU A 42 6.50 20.84 -14.61
CA LEU A 42 6.17 20.39 -13.25
C LEU A 42 4.66 20.46 -13.01
N TRP A 43 4.04 21.58 -13.39
CA TRP A 43 2.60 21.76 -13.24
C TRP A 43 1.80 20.78 -14.10
N ALA A 44 2.21 20.56 -15.34
CA ALA A 44 1.56 19.62 -16.26
C ALA A 44 1.61 18.18 -15.71
N TYR A 45 2.77 17.73 -15.24
CA TYR A 45 2.89 16.43 -14.61
C TYR A 45 1.99 16.30 -13.37
N TYR A 46 2.05 17.27 -12.47
CA TYR A 46 1.19 17.28 -11.30
C TYR A 46 -0.29 17.19 -11.66
N MET A 47 -0.74 17.97 -12.66
CA MET A 47 -2.12 17.94 -13.11
C MET A 47 -2.52 16.61 -13.75
N GLN A 48 -1.59 15.91 -14.42
CA GLN A 48 -1.83 14.56 -14.93
C GLN A 48 -2.06 13.59 -13.79
N VAL A 49 -1.19 13.59 -12.77
CA VAL A 49 -1.34 12.74 -11.56
C VAL A 49 -2.69 12.98 -10.90
N ILE A 50 -3.03 14.24 -10.60
CA ILE A 50 -4.27 14.58 -9.89
C ILE A 50 -5.51 14.25 -10.74
N THR A 51 -5.47 14.50 -12.05
CA THR A 51 -6.57 14.15 -12.94
C THR A 51 -6.78 12.64 -12.98
N TRP A 52 -5.69 11.88 -13.13
CA TRP A 52 -5.75 10.43 -13.09
C TRP A 52 -6.34 9.91 -11.77
N VAL A 53 -5.88 10.41 -10.63
CA VAL A 53 -6.44 10.02 -9.32
C VAL A 53 -7.95 10.30 -9.26
N LYS A 54 -8.38 11.48 -9.67
CA LYS A 54 -9.81 11.88 -9.64
C LYS A 54 -10.67 11.06 -10.62
N THR A 55 -10.13 10.65 -11.74
CA THR A 55 -10.88 9.87 -12.74
C THR A 55 -10.89 8.39 -12.40
N THR A 56 -9.84 7.86 -11.76
CA THR A 56 -9.73 6.47 -11.36
C THR A 56 -10.51 6.18 -10.07
N PHE A 57 -10.39 7.06 -9.07
CA PHE A 57 -11.02 6.88 -7.76
C PHE A 57 -12.19 7.85 -7.59
N LYS A 58 -13.40 7.34 -7.74
CA LYS A 58 -14.63 8.15 -7.72
C LYS A 58 -14.92 8.83 -6.39
N LYS A 59 -14.47 8.26 -5.29
CA LYS A 59 -14.78 8.69 -3.93
C LYS A 59 -13.50 9.05 -3.18
N TYR A 60 -13.42 10.29 -2.73
CA TYR A 60 -12.35 10.67 -1.81
C TYR A 60 -12.58 10.06 -0.43
N ARG A 61 -11.52 9.47 0.13
CA ARG A 61 -11.46 8.97 1.51
C ARG A 61 -10.21 9.49 2.21
N LYS A 62 -10.26 9.59 3.53
CA LYS A 62 -9.13 10.12 4.33
C LYS A 62 -7.84 9.29 4.17
N GLU A 63 -7.96 8.00 3.90
CA GLU A 63 -6.89 7.04 3.68
C GLU A 63 -6.08 7.34 2.40
N MET A 64 -6.63 8.14 1.50
CA MET A 64 -5.94 8.63 0.30
C MET A 64 -4.91 9.71 0.59
N LYS A 65 -5.04 10.37 1.77
CA LYS A 65 -4.14 11.46 2.14
C LYS A 65 -2.72 10.93 2.40
N GLY A 66 -1.74 11.53 1.75
CA GLY A 66 -0.33 11.22 1.94
C GLY A 66 0.17 9.98 1.19
N LEU A 67 -0.65 9.36 0.34
CA LEU A 67 -0.20 8.32 -0.57
C LEU A 67 0.72 8.88 -1.64
N ASP A 68 1.63 8.05 -2.12
CA ASP A 68 2.56 8.40 -3.21
C ASP A 68 1.89 8.27 -4.58
N TRP A 69 0.97 9.21 -4.85
CA TRP A 69 0.19 9.19 -6.10
C TRP A 69 1.04 9.37 -7.35
N GLY A 70 2.19 10.06 -7.24
CA GLY A 70 3.13 10.17 -8.35
C GLY A 70 3.71 8.81 -8.74
N ALA A 71 4.18 8.00 -7.76
CA ALA A 71 4.67 6.66 -8.02
C ALA A 71 3.59 5.76 -8.63
N MET A 72 2.39 5.79 -8.07
CA MET A 72 1.26 5.00 -8.58
C MET A 72 0.87 5.42 -10.00
N PHE A 73 0.91 6.72 -10.31
CA PHE A 73 0.65 7.22 -11.66
C PHE A 73 1.72 6.76 -12.65
N ASP A 74 2.99 6.86 -12.29
CA ASP A 74 4.10 6.45 -13.16
C ASP A 74 4.03 4.95 -13.49
N GLU A 75 3.57 4.12 -12.54
CA GLU A 75 3.47 2.67 -12.70
C GLU A 75 2.17 2.24 -13.37
N PHE A 76 1.04 2.81 -12.97
CA PHE A 76 -0.30 2.32 -13.32
C PHE A 76 -1.12 3.30 -14.18
N GLY A 77 -0.66 4.53 -14.41
CA GLY A 77 -1.43 5.59 -15.05
C GLY A 77 -1.82 5.32 -16.50
N SER A 78 -1.10 4.40 -17.19
CA SER A 78 -1.42 3.97 -18.55
C SER A 78 -2.51 2.88 -18.62
N ASN A 79 -2.86 2.27 -17.49
CA ASN A 79 -3.84 1.19 -17.46
C ASN A 79 -5.28 1.74 -17.53
N ILE A 80 -6.16 0.95 -18.12
CA ILE A 80 -7.60 1.25 -18.17
C ILE A 80 -8.30 0.45 -17.09
N TYR A 81 -9.03 1.13 -16.21
CA TYR A 81 -9.77 0.52 -15.11
C TYR A 81 -11.27 0.67 -15.28
N ASP A 82 -12.02 -0.38 -14.94
CA ASP A 82 -13.44 -0.24 -14.66
C ASP A 82 -13.59 0.43 -13.29
N THR A 83 -13.90 1.72 -13.29
CA THR A 83 -13.96 2.55 -12.08
C THR A 83 -15.11 2.18 -11.14
N GLU A 84 -16.18 1.56 -11.65
CA GLU A 84 -17.29 1.05 -10.81
C GLU A 84 -16.84 -0.21 -10.07
N GLN A 85 -16.21 -1.14 -10.79
CA GLN A 85 -15.66 -2.35 -10.20
C GLN A 85 -14.57 -2.03 -9.17
N LEU A 86 -13.69 -1.07 -9.51
CA LEU A 86 -12.63 -0.60 -8.61
C LEU A 86 -13.23 -0.01 -7.31
N GLU A 87 -14.23 0.84 -7.41
CA GLU A 87 -14.90 1.44 -6.25
C GLU A 87 -15.63 0.40 -5.39
N SER A 88 -16.30 -0.58 -6.01
CA SER A 88 -16.91 -1.70 -5.32
C SER A 88 -15.90 -2.52 -4.52
N GLU A 89 -14.76 -2.82 -5.12
CA GLU A 89 -13.69 -3.58 -4.45
C GLU A 89 -13.06 -2.76 -3.32
N ILE A 90 -12.80 -1.48 -3.52
CA ILE A 90 -12.31 -0.59 -2.44
C ILE A 90 -13.31 -0.58 -1.28
N HIS A 91 -14.61 -0.48 -1.56
CA HIS A 91 -15.65 -0.47 -0.52
C HIS A 91 -15.61 -1.77 0.29
N ARG A 92 -15.59 -2.92 -0.38
CA ARG A 92 -15.50 -4.23 0.24
C ARG A 92 -14.28 -4.36 1.17
N LEU A 93 -13.10 -3.94 0.67
CA LEU A 93 -11.85 -4.01 1.42
C LEU A 93 -11.80 -3.02 2.59
N MET A 94 -12.46 -1.86 2.47
CA MET A 94 -12.57 -0.89 3.58
C MET A 94 -13.41 -1.42 4.75
N GLU A 95 -14.37 -2.30 4.48
CA GLU A 95 -15.21 -2.92 5.50
C GLU A 95 -14.57 -4.19 6.12
N ASP A 96 -13.53 -4.73 5.52
CA ASP A 96 -12.87 -5.96 5.96
C ASP A 96 -11.99 -5.71 7.19
N ASP A 97 -12.40 -6.19 8.36
CA ASP A 97 -11.69 -6.02 9.64
C ASP A 97 -10.32 -6.72 9.69
N GLU A 98 -10.03 -7.64 8.78
CA GLU A 98 -8.72 -8.29 8.68
C GLU A 98 -7.66 -7.36 8.09
N ILE A 99 -8.04 -6.30 7.37
CA ILE A 99 -7.12 -5.33 6.78
C ILE A 99 -6.87 -4.19 7.76
N MET A 100 -5.67 -4.17 8.37
CA MET A 100 -5.30 -3.20 9.41
C MET A 100 -4.95 -1.82 8.85
N LYS A 101 -4.26 -1.76 7.69
CA LYS A 101 -3.83 -0.51 7.06
C LYS A 101 -4.61 -0.26 5.77
N LYS A 102 -5.73 0.41 5.90
CA LYS A 102 -6.63 0.71 4.78
C LYS A 102 -5.99 1.52 3.64
N ALA A 103 -4.92 2.27 3.92
CA ALA A 103 -4.19 3.04 2.90
C ALA A 103 -3.55 2.14 1.81
N GLY A 104 -3.13 0.93 2.15
CA GLY A 104 -2.56 -0.04 1.22
C GLY A 104 -3.55 -0.56 0.18
N ILE A 105 -4.86 -0.46 0.46
CA ILE A 105 -5.92 -0.89 -0.45
C ILE A 105 -5.79 -0.21 -1.83
N TYR A 106 -5.40 1.08 -1.86
CA TYR A 106 -5.28 1.83 -3.11
C TYR A 106 -4.17 1.31 -4.03
N HIS A 107 -3.05 0.86 -3.45
CA HIS A 107 -2.00 0.22 -4.24
C HIS A 107 -2.43 -1.20 -4.66
N TYR A 108 -3.00 -1.95 -3.73
CA TYR A 108 -3.49 -3.31 -4.00
C TYR A 108 -4.49 -3.39 -5.16
N VAL A 109 -5.49 -2.50 -5.21
CA VAL A 109 -6.50 -2.56 -6.28
C VAL A 109 -5.94 -2.20 -7.67
N LEU A 110 -4.76 -1.58 -7.72
CA LEU A 110 -4.05 -1.28 -8.95
C LEU A 110 -3.07 -2.38 -9.34
N SER A 111 -2.32 -2.92 -8.36
CA SER A 111 -1.25 -3.92 -8.55
C SER A 111 -1.75 -5.36 -8.55
N GLY A 112 -2.80 -5.66 -7.77
CA GLY A 112 -3.23 -7.02 -7.43
C GLY A 112 -2.30 -7.73 -6.43
N ASP A 113 -1.30 -7.04 -5.86
CA ASP A 113 -0.31 -7.65 -4.97
C ASP A 113 -0.80 -7.63 -3.50
N LEU A 114 -1.07 -8.80 -2.94
CA LEU A 114 -1.50 -8.97 -1.55
C LEU A 114 -0.51 -8.40 -0.52
N ARG A 115 0.77 -8.23 -0.87
CA ARG A 115 1.78 -7.63 0.00
C ARG A 115 1.51 -6.15 0.33
N ASP A 116 0.69 -5.48 -0.46
CA ASP A 116 0.26 -4.11 -0.23
C ASP A 116 -0.74 -4.00 0.92
N LEU A 117 -1.42 -5.11 1.24
CA LEU A 117 -2.36 -5.20 2.34
C LEU A 117 -1.65 -5.62 3.63
N SER A 118 -1.91 -4.91 4.72
CA SER A 118 -1.46 -5.28 6.05
C SER A 118 -2.56 -6.05 6.76
N PHE A 119 -2.45 -7.37 6.79
CA PHE A 119 -3.43 -8.21 7.46
C PHE A 119 -3.24 -8.23 8.98
N ARG A 120 -4.31 -8.54 9.69
CA ARG A 120 -4.30 -8.83 11.10
C ARG A 120 -3.40 -10.02 11.38
N THR A 121 -2.63 -9.94 12.45
CA THR A 121 -1.77 -11.04 12.90
C THR A 121 -2.31 -11.63 14.19
N PHE A 122 -2.04 -12.91 14.41
CA PHE A 122 -2.40 -13.58 15.65
C PHE A 122 -1.72 -12.94 16.86
N ASP A 123 -2.46 -12.78 17.94
CA ASP A 123 -1.91 -12.30 19.20
C ASP A 123 -1.13 -13.41 19.95
N LYS A 124 -0.45 -13.02 21.05
CA LYS A 124 0.34 -13.95 21.85
C LYS A 124 -0.49 -15.09 22.48
N LYS A 125 -1.77 -14.82 22.75
CA LYS A 125 -2.68 -15.79 23.33
C LYS A 125 -3.06 -16.83 22.30
N GLN A 126 -3.50 -16.39 21.12
CA GLN A 126 -3.85 -17.25 19.99
C GLN A 126 -2.66 -18.12 19.54
N LYS A 127 -1.46 -17.52 19.43
CA LYS A 127 -0.21 -18.25 19.15
C LYS A 127 0.06 -19.34 20.17
N ARG A 128 -0.11 -19.04 21.46
CA ARG A 128 0.07 -20.04 22.53
C ARG A 128 -0.97 -21.15 22.47
N GLU A 129 -2.23 -20.82 22.25
CA GLU A 129 -3.31 -21.81 22.11
C GLU A 129 -3.06 -22.76 20.94
N ALA A 130 -2.62 -22.24 19.79
CA ALA A 130 -2.23 -23.05 18.64
C ALA A 130 -1.03 -23.98 18.97
N TYR A 131 0.00 -23.44 19.62
CA TYR A 131 1.18 -24.19 20.04
C TYR A 131 0.82 -25.37 20.96
N GLU A 132 -0.01 -25.14 21.98
CA GLU A 132 -0.46 -26.20 22.91
C GLU A 132 -1.33 -27.25 22.19
N ARG A 133 -2.23 -26.79 21.29
CA ARG A 133 -3.05 -27.68 20.46
C ARG A 133 -2.19 -28.60 19.58
N GLN A 134 -1.09 -28.09 19.04
CA GLN A 134 -0.13 -28.83 18.21
C GLN A 134 0.91 -29.59 19.05
N LYS A 135 0.88 -29.49 20.39
CA LYS A 135 1.86 -30.11 21.31
C LYS A 135 3.31 -29.74 21.00
N GLY A 136 3.55 -28.49 20.55
CA GLY A 136 4.87 -27.99 20.19
C GLY A 136 5.45 -28.59 18.90
N ILE A 137 4.64 -29.27 18.08
CA ILE A 137 5.07 -29.86 16.82
C ILE A 137 4.69 -28.93 15.68
N CYS A 138 5.66 -28.57 14.84
CA CYS A 138 5.41 -27.75 13.66
C CYS A 138 4.51 -28.49 12.67
N ALA A 139 3.38 -27.87 12.30
CA ALA A 139 2.44 -28.45 11.35
C ALA A 139 3.05 -28.65 9.94
N HIS A 140 4.06 -27.85 9.58
CA HIS A 140 4.68 -27.88 8.27
C HIS A 140 5.76 -28.98 8.14
N CYS A 141 6.65 -29.15 9.14
CA CYS A 141 7.78 -30.09 9.06
C CYS A 141 7.71 -31.27 10.04
N GLY A 142 6.72 -31.32 10.93
CA GLY A 142 6.51 -32.40 11.90
C GLY A 142 7.56 -32.50 13.02
N LYS A 143 8.44 -31.48 13.16
CA LYS A 143 9.48 -31.45 14.19
C LYS A 143 9.05 -30.70 15.43
N PRO A 144 9.54 -31.05 16.63
CA PRO A 144 9.28 -30.30 17.85
C PRO A 144 10.10 -29.01 17.88
N PHE A 145 9.49 -27.91 18.34
CA PHE A 145 10.12 -26.60 18.54
C PHE A 145 9.57 -25.96 19.81
N LYS A 146 10.31 -24.97 20.34
CA LYS A 146 9.81 -24.12 21.42
C LYS A 146 8.86 -23.06 20.87
N LEU A 147 7.98 -22.51 21.71
CA LEU A 147 7.04 -21.49 21.33
C LEU A 147 7.68 -20.25 20.69
N GLU A 148 8.88 -19.88 21.16
CA GLU A 148 9.64 -18.72 20.67
C GLU A 148 10.23 -18.95 19.28
N GLU A 149 10.40 -20.21 18.89
CA GLU A 149 10.98 -20.63 17.61
C GLU A 149 9.93 -20.82 16.51
N MET A 150 8.63 -20.78 16.88
CA MET A 150 7.51 -20.96 15.96
C MET A 150 6.86 -19.61 15.64
N GLU A 151 6.37 -19.48 14.44
CA GLU A 151 5.51 -18.35 14.03
C GLU A 151 4.06 -18.83 13.86
N ALA A 152 3.13 -17.94 14.19
CA ALA A 152 1.73 -18.20 13.97
C ALA A 152 1.36 -17.81 12.55
N ASP A 153 0.68 -18.69 11.83
CA ASP A 153 0.25 -18.49 10.47
C ASP A 153 -1.19 -18.97 10.30
N HIS A 154 -1.84 -18.54 9.23
CA HIS A 154 -3.23 -18.91 8.93
C HIS A 154 -3.29 -20.28 8.26
N ILE A 155 -4.12 -21.19 8.79
CA ILE A 155 -4.41 -22.49 8.17
C ILE A 155 -5.13 -22.26 6.83
N THR A 156 -6.13 -21.37 6.83
CA THR A 156 -6.80 -20.89 5.63
C THR A 156 -6.38 -19.45 5.39
N PRO A 157 -5.70 -19.12 4.27
CA PRO A 157 -5.28 -17.75 3.94
C PRO A 157 -6.48 -16.80 3.78
N TRP A 158 -6.22 -15.49 3.99
CA TRP A 158 -7.25 -14.46 3.81
C TRP A 158 -7.89 -14.49 2.40
N CYS A 159 -7.10 -14.69 1.35
CA CYS A 159 -7.58 -14.77 -0.04
C CYS A 159 -8.52 -15.96 -0.29
N GLU A 160 -8.55 -16.93 0.61
CA GLU A 160 -9.46 -18.09 0.61
C GLU A 160 -10.58 -17.96 1.65
N GLY A 161 -10.75 -16.75 2.23
CA GLY A 161 -11.78 -16.45 3.22
C GLY A 161 -11.40 -16.75 4.66
N GLY A 162 -10.12 -17.01 4.95
CA GLY A 162 -9.61 -17.20 6.31
C GLY A 162 -9.62 -15.90 7.11
N THR A 163 -9.95 -16.00 8.40
CA THR A 163 -9.96 -14.90 9.36
C THR A 163 -8.98 -15.16 10.50
N THR A 164 -8.56 -14.10 11.22
CA THR A 164 -7.60 -14.19 12.33
C THR A 164 -8.30 -14.60 13.64
N VAL A 165 -8.78 -15.84 13.68
CA VAL A 165 -9.40 -16.49 14.84
C VAL A 165 -8.54 -17.67 15.31
N ALA A 166 -8.66 -18.05 16.60
CA ALA A 166 -7.81 -19.10 17.20
C ALA A 166 -7.89 -20.45 16.47
N GLU A 167 -9.03 -20.75 15.87
CA GLU A 167 -9.29 -21.99 15.12
C GLU A 167 -8.53 -22.04 13.79
N ASN A 168 -8.19 -20.85 13.25
CA ASN A 168 -7.48 -20.70 11.97
C ASN A 168 -5.97 -20.41 12.15
N CYS A 169 -5.46 -20.55 13.38
CA CYS A 169 -4.05 -20.37 13.71
C CYS A 169 -3.30 -21.70 13.70
#